data_36efdd8d3d33fa14fd1d6815b81a9dfd
#
_entry.id   36efdd8d3d33fa14fd1d6815b81a9dfd
#
_cell.length_a   1.000
_cell.length_b   1.000
_cell.length_c   1.000
_cell.angle_alpha   90.00
_cell.angle_beta   90.00
_cell.angle_gamma   90.00
#
_symmetry.space_group_name_H-M   'P 1'
#
loop_
_entity.id
_entity.type
_entity.pdbx_description
1 polymer ?
#
loop_
_entity_poly.entity_id
_entity_poly.type
_entity_poly.pdbx_seq_one_letter_code
_entity_poly.pdbx_strand_id
1 'polypeptide(L)'
;AVEVDLMQPLDNTVKPRVDLPALNHVGLWVDDLSAAVDWLTSQGLRFTPGGIRQGAAGHDVCFVHPKGNEEFPLSAEGVLVELVQAPSRVIEAYKIIAEA
;
A
#
# COMPACT_ATOMS: atom_id res chain seq x y z
N ALA A 1 -15.60 1.96 -4.91
CA ALA A 1 -15.26 3.31 -5.38
C ALA A 1 -13.77 3.58 -5.26
N VAL A 2 -13.26 4.46 -6.09
CA VAL A 2 -11.87 4.91 -6.04
C VAL A 2 -11.83 6.25 -5.33
N GLU A 3 -10.90 6.38 -4.39
CA GLU A 3 -10.67 7.61 -3.64
C GLU A 3 -9.36 8.25 -4.12
N VAL A 4 -9.39 9.55 -4.39
CA VAL A 4 -8.20 10.32 -4.75
C VAL A 4 -7.94 11.35 -3.67
N ASP A 5 -6.80 11.21 -2.98
CA ASP A 5 -6.39 12.10 -1.92
C ASP A 5 -5.38 13.13 -2.45
N LEU A 6 -5.70 14.40 -2.24
CA LEU A 6 -4.80 15.50 -2.58
C LEU A 6 -3.96 15.86 -1.36
N MET A 7 -2.65 15.96 -1.56
CA MET A 7 -1.72 16.24 -0.49
C MET A 7 -1.04 17.59 -0.67
N GLN A 8 -0.88 18.32 0.44
CA GLN A 8 -0.12 19.56 0.49
C GLN A 8 0.97 19.41 1.54
N PRO A 9 2.24 19.74 1.23
CA PRO A 9 3.31 19.60 2.22
C PRO A 9 3.17 20.66 3.31
N LEU A 10 3.47 20.27 4.55
CA LEU A 10 3.61 21.22 5.67
C LEU A 10 4.93 21.97 5.55
N ASP A 11 5.95 21.31 5.04
CA ASP A 11 7.28 21.89 4.77
C ASP A 11 7.79 21.30 3.45
N ASN A 12 7.86 22.14 2.43
CA ASN A 12 8.27 21.71 1.08
C ASN A 12 9.78 21.54 0.90
N THR A 13 10.56 21.72 1.96
CA THR A 13 12.01 21.51 1.92
C THR A 13 12.41 20.11 2.41
N VAL A 14 11.46 19.34 2.95
CA VAL A 14 11.70 17.99 3.47
C VAL A 14 10.85 16.97 2.74
N LYS A 15 11.30 15.71 2.75
CA LYS A 15 10.52 14.59 2.18
C LYS A 15 9.39 14.18 3.12
N PRO A 16 8.29 13.66 2.57
CA PRO A 16 8.00 13.48 1.14
C PRO A 16 7.65 14.79 0.44
N ARG A 17 8.16 14.97 -0.77
CA ARG A 17 7.91 16.16 -1.58
C ARG A 17 6.57 16.02 -2.32
N VAL A 18 5.49 16.10 -1.57
CA VAL A 18 4.13 15.91 -2.10
C VAL A 18 3.64 17.09 -2.96
N ASP A 19 4.40 18.19 -2.97
CA ASP A 19 4.17 19.35 -3.84
C ASP A 19 4.62 19.13 -5.29
N LEU A 20 5.43 18.11 -5.55
CA LEU A 20 5.83 17.77 -6.91
C LEU A 20 4.68 17.08 -7.64
N PRO A 21 4.43 17.44 -8.93
CA PRO A 21 3.31 16.86 -9.67
C PRO A 21 3.59 15.42 -10.09
N ALA A 22 3.48 14.50 -9.14
CA ALA A 22 3.69 13.08 -9.33
C ALA A 22 2.72 12.29 -8.46
N LEU A 23 2.36 11.10 -8.93
CA LEU A 23 1.62 10.15 -8.13
C LEU A 23 2.50 9.72 -6.95
N ASN A 24 2.04 9.94 -5.71
CA ASN A 24 2.81 9.55 -4.53
C ASN A 24 2.75 8.04 -4.32
N HIS A 25 1.56 7.48 -4.25
CA HIS A 25 1.37 6.04 -4.10
C HIS A 25 -0.04 5.61 -4.50
N VAL A 26 -0.21 4.30 -4.66
CA VAL A 26 -1.50 3.64 -4.87
C VAL A 26 -1.79 2.79 -3.63
N GLY A 27 -2.97 2.96 -3.03
CA GLY A 27 -3.42 2.15 -1.89
C GLY A 27 -4.43 1.10 -2.32
N LEU A 28 -4.25 -0.14 -1.85
CA LEU A 28 -5.14 -1.25 -2.15
C LEU A 28 -5.64 -1.88 -0.84
N TRP A 29 -6.95 -2.06 -0.74
CA TRP A 29 -7.54 -2.81 0.36
C TRP A 29 -7.20 -4.29 0.22
N VAL A 30 -6.80 -4.93 1.33
CA VAL A 30 -6.70 -6.39 1.43
C VAL A 30 -7.47 -6.86 2.66
N ASP A 31 -8.06 -8.04 2.58
CA ASP A 31 -8.89 -8.59 3.65
C ASP A 31 -8.08 -9.14 4.82
N ASP A 32 -6.89 -9.66 4.57
CA ASP A 32 -5.96 -10.16 5.59
C ASP A 32 -4.54 -9.74 5.22
N LEU A 33 -4.10 -8.61 5.75
CA LEU A 33 -2.81 -8.01 5.42
C LEU A 33 -1.65 -8.91 5.80
N SER A 34 -1.69 -9.53 6.97
CA SER A 34 -0.62 -10.42 7.44
C SER A 34 -0.45 -11.62 6.51
N ALA A 35 -1.54 -12.27 6.14
CA ALA A 35 -1.51 -13.40 5.21
C ALA A 35 -1.04 -12.98 3.82
N ALA A 36 -1.49 -11.82 3.34
CA ALA A 36 -1.08 -11.29 2.04
C ALA A 36 0.43 -11.00 1.99
N VAL A 37 0.96 -10.35 3.02
CA VAL A 37 2.40 -10.04 3.12
C VAL A 37 3.24 -11.32 3.16
N ASP A 38 2.84 -12.30 3.97
CA ASP A 38 3.56 -13.57 4.07
C ASP A 38 3.58 -14.31 2.74
N TRP A 39 2.42 -14.40 2.07
CA TRP A 39 2.33 -15.09 0.79
C TRP A 39 3.13 -14.38 -0.30
N LEU A 40 2.98 -13.07 -0.43
CA LEU A 40 3.70 -12.28 -1.44
C LEU A 40 5.21 -12.30 -1.21
N THR A 41 5.66 -12.26 0.04
CA THR A 41 7.07 -12.43 0.38
C THR A 41 7.58 -13.78 -0.08
N SER A 42 6.82 -14.84 0.13
CA SER A 42 7.19 -16.19 -0.33
C SER A 42 7.29 -16.30 -1.86
N GLN A 43 6.58 -15.43 -2.59
CA GLN A 43 6.63 -15.35 -4.06
C GLN A 43 7.78 -14.46 -4.57
N GLY A 44 8.54 -13.83 -3.67
CA GLY A 44 9.67 -13.00 -4.03
C GLY A 44 9.36 -11.50 -4.16
N LEU A 45 8.21 -11.04 -3.66
CA LEU A 45 7.88 -9.62 -3.66
C LEU A 45 8.64 -8.90 -2.54
N ARG A 46 9.25 -7.77 -2.90
CA ARG A 46 10.00 -6.95 -1.95
C ARG A 46 9.09 -5.93 -1.28
N PHE A 47 9.11 -5.94 0.05
CA PHE A 47 8.46 -4.89 0.85
C PHE A 47 9.49 -3.90 1.37
N THR A 48 9.05 -2.68 1.70
CA THR A 48 9.93 -1.68 2.32
C THR A 48 10.28 -2.09 3.75
N PRO A 49 11.40 -1.62 4.30
CA PRO A 49 11.74 -1.85 5.70
C PRO A 49 10.64 -1.36 6.65
N GLY A 50 10.46 -2.04 7.77
CA GLY A 50 9.47 -1.70 8.78
C GLY A 50 8.26 -2.62 8.81
N GLY A 51 8.01 -3.39 7.75
CA GLY A 51 6.90 -4.36 7.71
C GLY A 51 5.53 -3.75 7.89
N ILE A 52 4.64 -4.51 8.52
CA ILE A 52 3.28 -4.04 8.82
C ILE A 52 3.33 -3.03 9.97
N ARG A 53 2.68 -1.88 9.77
CA ARG A 53 2.62 -0.80 10.74
C ARG A 53 1.31 -0.04 10.61
N GLN A 54 0.97 0.75 11.62
CA GLN A 54 -0.22 1.60 11.55
C GLN A 54 0.03 2.78 10.59
N GLY A 55 -0.86 2.95 9.62
CA GLY A 55 -0.82 4.04 8.68
C GLY A 55 -1.49 5.32 9.20
N ALA A 56 -1.41 6.38 8.41
CA ALA A 56 -1.91 7.71 8.77
C ALA A 56 -3.43 7.72 9.04
N ALA A 57 -4.20 6.88 8.37
CA ALA A 57 -5.65 6.77 8.55
C ALA A 57 -6.06 5.80 9.67
N GLY A 58 -5.11 5.24 10.42
CA GLY A 58 -5.38 4.33 11.54
C GLY A 58 -5.51 2.86 11.16
N HIS A 59 -5.40 2.51 9.89
CA HIS A 59 -5.38 1.12 9.42
C HIS A 59 -3.95 0.59 9.37
N ASP A 60 -3.78 -0.72 9.55
CA ASP A 60 -2.49 -1.36 9.34
C ASP A 60 -2.14 -1.35 7.86
N VAL A 61 -0.88 -1.08 7.54
CA VAL A 61 -0.39 -0.95 6.17
C VAL A 61 0.97 -1.63 6.02
N CYS A 62 1.30 -1.99 4.78
CA CYS A 62 2.62 -2.44 4.40
C CYS A 62 2.90 -1.95 2.97
N PHE A 63 4.10 -1.41 2.75
CA PHE A 63 4.45 -0.86 1.43
C PHE A 63 5.28 -1.84 0.62
N VAL A 64 4.85 -2.06 -0.64
CA VAL A 64 5.64 -2.78 -1.64
C VAL A 64 6.73 -1.84 -2.13
N HIS A 65 7.97 -2.32 -2.12
CA HIS A 65 9.10 -1.53 -2.62
C HIS A 65 8.96 -1.29 -4.14
N PRO A 66 9.21 -0.08 -4.64
CA PRO A 66 9.11 0.19 -6.07
C PRO A 66 10.16 -0.54 -6.92
N LYS A 67 11.25 -1.04 -6.31
CA LYS A 67 12.30 -1.78 -7.01
C LYS A 67 12.59 -3.10 -6.31
N GLY A 68 12.80 -4.16 -7.09
CA GLY A 68 13.27 -5.44 -6.58
C GLY A 68 14.76 -5.45 -6.26
N ASN A 69 15.22 -6.54 -5.65
CA ASN A 69 16.65 -6.82 -5.42
C ASN A 69 16.93 -8.30 -5.70
N GLU A 70 18.14 -8.79 -5.43
CA GLU A 70 18.51 -10.18 -5.69
C GLU A 70 17.68 -11.16 -4.86
N GLU A 71 17.48 -10.85 -3.58
CA GLU A 71 16.73 -11.74 -2.67
C GLU A 71 15.23 -11.70 -2.96
N PHE A 72 14.70 -10.51 -3.26
CA PHE A 72 13.27 -10.31 -3.59
C PHE A 72 13.18 -9.57 -4.93
N PRO A 73 13.16 -10.32 -6.05
CA PRO A 73 13.25 -9.70 -7.37
C PRO A 73 11.96 -9.05 -7.86
N LEU A 74 10.82 -9.38 -7.26
CA LEU A 74 9.54 -8.80 -7.67
C LEU A 74 9.28 -7.47 -6.94
N SER A 75 8.69 -6.53 -7.65
CA SER A 75 8.41 -5.19 -7.14
C SER A 75 7.17 -4.61 -7.81
N ALA A 76 6.83 -3.39 -7.45
CA ALA A 76 5.72 -2.66 -8.06
C ALA A 76 6.13 -1.86 -9.31
N GLU A 77 7.26 -2.20 -9.94
CA GLU A 77 7.71 -1.62 -11.21
C GLU A 77 7.81 -0.08 -11.19
N GLY A 78 8.39 0.46 -10.13
CA GLY A 78 8.61 1.89 -9.98
C GLY A 78 7.48 2.64 -9.25
N VAL A 79 6.38 1.99 -8.96
CA VAL A 79 5.25 2.59 -8.22
C VAL A 79 5.33 2.21 -6.75
N LEU A 80 5.10 3.16 -5.86
CA LEU A 80 4.92 2.86 -4.44
C LEU A 80 3.49 2.36 -4.23
N VAL A 81 3.35 1.08 -3.85
CA VAL A 81 2.05 0.47 -3.58
C VAL A 81 1.91 0.22 -2.09
N GLU A 82 0.81 0.73 -1.52
CA GLU A 82 0.43 0.52 -0.13
C GLU A 82 -0.64 -0.57 -0.06
N LEU A 83 -0.38 -1.64 0.68
CA LEU A 83 -1.41 -2.61 1.03
C LEU A 83 -2.01 -2.20 2.37
N VAL A 84 -3.34 -2.12 2.44
CA VAL A 84 -4.05 -1.59 3.60
C VAL A 84 -5.02 -2.65 4.11
N GLN A 85 -4.96 -2.95 5.41
CA GLN A 85 -5.92 -3.86 6.03
C GLN A 85 -7.31 -3.26 5.93
N ALA A 86 -8.19 -3.93 5.22
CA ALA A 86 -9.57 -3.48 5.06
C ALA A 86 -10.35 -3.61 6.38
N PRO A 87 -11.12 -2.59 6.75
CA PRO A 87 -12.06 -2.73 7.86
C PRO A 87 -13.25 -3.60 7.45
N SER A 88 -13.98 -4.11 8.45
CA SER A 88 -15.10 -5.04 8.23
C SER A 88 -16.12 -4.51 7.22
N ARG A 89 -16.45 -3.22 7.27
CA ARG A 89 -17.42 -2.62 6.34
C ARG A 89 -16.96 -2.68 4.88
N VAL A 90 -15.65 -2.58 4.63
CA VAL A 90 -15.09 -2.66 3.28
C VAL A 90 -15.10 -4.11 2.81
N ILE A 91 -14.70 -5.05 3.68
CA ILE A 91 -14.73 -6.49 3.38
C ILE A 91 -16.15 -6.92 3.00
N GLU A 92 -17.15 -6.53 3.78
CA GLU A 92 -18.56 -6.86 3.50
C GLU A 92 -19.04 -6.24 2.18
N ALA A 93 -18.66 -4.99 1.89
CA ALA A 93 -19.03 -4.33 0.64
C ALA A 93 -18.47 -5.07 -0.59
N TYR A 94 -17.21 -5.53 -0.52
CA TYR A 94 -16.60 -6.30 -1.61
C TYR A 94 -17.21 -7.70 -1.75
N LYS A 95 -17.60 -8.34 -0.66
CA LYS A 95 -18.32 -9.62 -0.72
C LYS A 95 -19.64 -9.48 -1.48
N ILE A 96 -20.41 -8.44 -1.19
CA ILE A 96 -21.66 -8.16 -1.87
C ILE A 96 -21.44 -7.97 -3.37
N ILE A 97 -20.42 -7.22 -3.77
CA ILE A 97 -20.06 -7.02 -5.18
C ILE A 97 -19.66 -8.34 -5.83
N ALA A 98 -18.87 -9.17 -5.15
CA ALA A 98 -18.41 -10.46 -5.68
C ALA A 98 -19.56 -11.47 -5.87
N GLU A 99 -20.63 -11.37 -5.08
CA GLU A 99 -21.80 -12.25 -5.12
C GLU A 99 -22.86 -11.78 -6.11
N ALA A 100 -22.73 -10.55 -6.62
CA ALA A 100 -23.71 -9.94 -7.51
C ALA A 100 -23.72 -10.54 -8.93
#